data_35a759dd9346ebe839f189a2f8d046ed
#
_entry.id   35a759dd9346ebe839f189a2f8d046ed
#
_cell.length_a   1.000
_cell.length_b   1.000
_cell.length_c   1.000
_cell.angle_alpha   90.00
_cell.angle_beta   90.00
_cell.angle_gamma   90.00
#
_symmetry.space_group_name_H-M   'P 1'
#
loop_
_entity.id
_entity.type
_entity.pdbx_description
1 polymer ?
#
loop_
_entity_poly.entity_id
_entity_poly.type
_entity_poly.pdbx_seq_one_letter_code
_entity_poly.pdbx_strand_id
1 'polypeptide(L)'
;MKKETLKEIIEKKEKKIEFAIITNLESSESFIFEKNKPVNENFKKYEEKIIIQFEKKKNGIIEGTNIFVENYIRPIKIVIVGAVHIAQYLINFAKSLNFEIFIIDPRGYFASKQRFPEIKLINKWPKEALKEIKTDKNTALVALTHDPKIDDPALQHALRNNFFYIGALGSKKT
;
A
#
# COMPACT_ATOMS: atom_id res chain seq x y z
N MET A 1 25.59 -8.82 7.61
CA MET A 1 25.11 -8.18 6.35
C MET A 1 26.21 -7.29 5.80
N LYS A 2 26.52 -7.38 4.50
CA LYS A 2 27.56 -6.56 3.86
C LYS A 2 27.07 -5.11 3.68
N LYS A 3 27.98 -4.13 3.70
CA LYS A 3 27.67 -2.69 3.53
C LYS A 3 26.97 -2.38 2.19
N GLU A 4 27.31 -3.13 1.15
CA GLU A 4 26.70 -3.02 -0.19
C GLU A 4 25.23 -3.44 -0.17
N THR A 5 24.92 -4.56 0.49
CA THR A 5 23.54 -5.05 0.66
C THR A 5 22.67 -4.02 1.39
N LEU A 6 23.22 -3.36 2.43
CA LEU A 6 22.49 -2.32 3.16
C LEU A 6 22.17 -1.11 2.27
N LYS A 7 23.13 -0.67 1.44
CA LYS A 7 22.89 0.42 0.48
C LYS A 7 21.78 0.05 -0.51
N GLU A 8 21.82 -1.16 -1.05
CA GLU A 8 20.80 -1.65 -1.99
C GLU A 8 19.40 -1.67 -1.34
N ILE A 9 19.29 -2.09 -0.07
CA ILE A 9 18.04 -2.08 0.69
C ILE A 9 17.50 -0.65 0.82
N ILE A 10 18.35 0.31 1.19
CA ILE A 10 17.96 1.71 1.34
C ILE A 10 17.46 2.28 0.02
N GLU A 11 18.21 2.10 -1.06
CA GLU A 11 17.80 2.56 -2.40
C GLU A 11 16.45 1.97 -2.85
N LYS A 12 16.23 0.67 -2.60
CA LYS A 12 14.97 0.01 -2.95
C LYS A 12 13.79 0.55 -2.13
N LYS A 13 14.00 0.82 -0.85
CA LYS A 13 12.99 1.45 0.02
C LYS A 13 12.63 2.86 -0.47
N GLU A 14 13.63 3.67 -0.79
CA GLU A 14 13.41 5.03 -1.33
C GLU A 14 12.65 5.01 -2.67
N LYS A 15 13.02 4.08 -3.55
CA LYS A 15 12.34 3.87 -4.84
C LYS A 15 10.98 3.16 -4.72
N LYS A 16 10.57 2.78 -3.50
CA LYS A 16 9.33 2.03 -3.22
C LYS A 16 9.23 0.73 -4.06
N ILE A 17 10.34 0.03 -4.25
CA ILE A 17 10.39 -1.28 -4.91
C ILE A 17 10.03 -2.35 -3.87
N GLU A 18 9.17 -3.30 -4.24
CA GLU A 18 8.88 -4.47 -3.40
C GLU A 18 9.99 -5.51 -3.57
N PHE A 19 10.54 -5.98 -2.46
CA PHE A 19 11.57 -7.00 -2.41
C PHE A 19 11.49 -7.79 -1.10
N ALA A 20 12.22 -8.89 -1.01
CA ALA A 20 12.41 -9.61 0.24
C ALA A 20 13.90 -9.84 0.51
N ILE A 21 14.27 -9.92 1.77
CA ILE A 21 15.56 -10.46 2.19
C ILE A 21 15.34 -11.93 2.53
N ILE A 22 16.04 -12.80 1.83
CA ILE A 22 16.02 -14.24 2.05
C ILE A 22 17.31 -14.63 2.77
N THR A 23 17.16 -15.27 3.93
CA THR A 23 18.31 -15.64 4.77
C THR A 23 18.24 -17.13 5.10
N ASN A 24 19.34 -17.83 4.86
CA ASN A 24 19.55 -19.17 5.40
C ASN A 24 20.09 -19.03 6.83
N LEU A 25 19.33 -19.50 7.81
CA LEU A 25 19.64 -19.34 9.23
C LEU A 25 20.82 -20.24 9.69
N GLU A 26 21.13 -21.30 8.96
CA GLU A 26 22.30 -22.15 9.24
C GLU A 26 23.61 -21.55 8.72
N SER A 27 23.62 -21.17 7.44
CA SER A 27 24.85 -20.63 6.80
C SER A 27 25.03 -19.14 7.02
N SER A 28 24.01 -18.42 7.53
CA SER A 28 23.94 -16.95 7.62
C SER A 28 24.07 -16.24 6.27
N GLU A 29 23.95 -16.99 5.16
CA GLU A 29 23.95 -16.41 3.83
C GLU A 29 22.62 -15.73 3.55
N SER A 30 22.65 -14.56 2.90
CA SER A 30 21.44 -13.81 2.55
C SER A 30 21.56 -13.16 1.17
N PHE A 31 20.41 -13.01 0.50
CA PHE A 31 20.31 -12.26 -0.75
C PHE A 31 19.01 -11.48 -0.82
N ILE A 32 18.96 -10.49 -1.73
CA ILE A 32 17.76 -9.71 -2.00
C ILE A 32 17.00 -10.36 -3.16
N PHE A 33 15.75 -10.73 -2.89
CA PHE A 33 14.83 -11.31 -3.87
C PHE A 33 13.88 -10.25 -4.40
N GLU A 34 13.68 -10.21 -5.71
CA GLU A 34 12.66 -9.44 -6.41
C GLU A 34 11.87 -10.37 -7.34
N LYS A 35 10.57 -10.17 -7.46
CA LYS A 35 9.66 -11.07 -8.21
C LYS A 35 10.12 -11.39 -9.64
N ASN A 36 10.78 -10.43 -10.31
CA ASN A 36 11.16 -10.56 -11.71
C ASN A 36 12.65 -10.86 -11.90
N LYS A 37 13.35 -11.23 -10.83
CA LYS A 37 14.76 -11.61 -10.88
C LYS A 37 14.94 -13.09 -10.51
N PRO A 38 15.93 -13.76 -11.09
CA PRO A 38 16.23 -15.15 -10.73
C PRO A 38 16.62 -15.26 -9.25
N VAL A 39 16.23 -16.37 -8.65
CA VAL A 39 16.66 -16.71 -7.29
C VAL A 39 18.15 -17.09 -7.32
N ASN A 40 18.87 -16.67 -6.29
CA ASN A 40 20.28 -17.04 -6.11
C ASN A 40 20.46 -18.57 -6.14
N GLU A 41 21.49 -19.06 -6.83
CA GLU A 41 21.75 -20.50 -7.05
C GLU A 41 21.75 -21.32 -5.75
N ASN A 42 22.33 -20.77 -4.67
CA ASN A 42 22.37 -21.43 -3.36
C ASN A 42 20.98 -21.63 -2.72
N PHE A 43 19.98 -20.90 -3.21
CA PHE A 43 18.59 -20.96 -2.74
C PHE A 43 17.62 -21.56 -3.76
N LYS A 44 18.12 -22.01 -4.91
CA LYS A 44 17.33 -22.52 -6.04
C LYS A 44 16.34 -23.60 -5.64
N LYS A 45 16.75 -24.52 -4.77
CA LYS A 45 15.88 -25.61 -4.27
C LYS A 45 14.67 -25.14 -3.48
N TYR A 46 14.66 -23.87 -3.05
CA TYR A 46 13.55 -23.26 -2.28
C TYR A 46 12.78 -22.24 -3.10
N GLU A 47 13.09 -22.04 -4.39
CA GLU A 47 12.56 -20.97 -5.25
C GLU A 47 11.03 -20.88 -5.20
N GLU A 48 10.32 -21.98 -5.41
CA GLU A 48 8.86 -22.00 -5.39
C GLU A 48 8.30 -21.56 -4.04
N LYS A 49 8.86 -22.05 -2.94
CA LYS A 49 8.43 -21.69 -1.58
C LYS A 49 8.71 -20.22 -1.27
N ILE A 50 9.85 -19.68 -1.72
CA ILE A 50 10.22 -18.27 -1.58
C ILE A 50 9.21 -17.39 -2.32
N ILE A 51 8.89 -17.72 -3.57
CA ILE A 51 7.90 -16.99 -4.38
C ILE A 51 6.54 -16.98 -3.70
N ILE A 52 6.05 -18.13 -3.24
CA ILE A 52 4.76 -18.25 -2.52
C ILE A 52 4.76 -17.39 -1.26
N GLN A 53 5.82 -17.43 -0.45
CA GLN A 53 5.94 -16.66 0.78
C GLN A 53 5.98 -15.14 0.49
N PHE A 54 6.68 -14.74 -0.57
CA PHE A 54 6.74 -13.35 -1.03
C PHE A 54 5.38 -12.85 -1.52
N GLU A 55 4.67 -13.63 -2.32
CA GLU A 55 3.34 -13.27 -2.85
C GLU A 55 2.28 -13.17 -1.74
N LYS A 56 2.37 -14.04 -0.74
CA LYS A 56 1.52 -13.97 0.46
C LYS A 56 1.90 -12.82 1.40
N LYS A 57 2.98 -12.10 1.13
CA LYS A 57 3.51 -11.00 1.98
C LYS A 57 3.72 -11.45 3.43
N LYS A 58 4.06 -12.72 3.64
CA LYS A 58 4.22 -13.32 4.96
C LYS A 58 5.70 -13.32 5.36
N ASN A 59 6.03 -12.71 6.49
CA ASN A 59 7.37 -12.79 7.09
C ASN A 59 7.50 -14.05 7.93
N GLY A 60 8.71 -14.60 8.00
CA GLY A 60 9.02 -15.74 8.86
C GLY A 60 9.76 -16.86 8.14
N ILE A 61 9.95 -17.96 8.87
CA ILE A 61 10.63 -19.16 8.36
C ILE A 61 9.67 -19.92 7.44
N ILE A 62 10.17 -20.36 6.30
CA ILE A 62 9.44 -21.26 5.40
C ILE A 62 9.35 -22.63 6.06
N GLU A 63 8.13 -23.15 6.18
CA GLU A 63 7.84 -24.42 6.85
C GLU A 63 8.69 -25.59 6.30
N GLY A 64 9.30 -26.34 7.22
CA GLY A 64 10.20 -27.45 6.90
C GLY A 64 11.55 -27.05 6.31
N THR A 65 11.99 -25.79 6.57
CA THR A 65 13.28 -25.28 6.10
C THR A 65 13.92 -24.36 7.13
N ASN A 66 15.21 -24.02 6.91
CA ASN A 66 15.95 -22.99 7.67
C ASN A 66 16.01 -21.66 6.89
N ILE A 67 15.06 -21.41 5.97
CA ILE A 67 15.01 -20.20 5.17
C ILE A 67 14.04 -19.20 5.80
N PHE A 68 14.58 -18.06 6.20
CA PHE A 68 13.81 -16.92 6.70
C PHE A 68 13.54 -15.93 5.56
N VAL A 69 12.31 -15.47 5.45
CA VAL A 69 11.86 -14.48 4.49
C VAL A 69 11.42 -13.22 5.22
N GLU A 70 12.03 -12.10 4.90
CA GLU A 70 11.65 -10.78 5.37
C GLU A 70 11.19 -9.92 4.18
N ASN A 71 9.88 -9.71 4.06
CA ASN A 71 9.29 -8.94 2.96
C ASN A 71 9.33 -7.44 3.25
N TYR A 72 9.75 -6.68 2.25
CA TYR A 72 9.67 -5.22 2.20
C TYR A 72 8.62 -4.83 1.15
N ILE A 73 7.41 -4.62 1.61
CA ILE A 73 6.27 -4.26 0.77
C ILE A 73 6.08 -2.75 0.72
N ARG A 74 5.51 -2.26 -0.36
CA ARG A 74 5.12 -0.85 -0.45
C ARG A 74 4.02 -0.54 0.56
N PRO A 75 4.03 0.67 1.16
CA PRO A 75 2.92 1.11 1.99
C PRO A 75 1.59 0.98 1.24
N ILE A 76 0.57 0.52 1.93
CA ILE A 76 -0.80 0.55 1.43
C ILE A 76 -1.20 2.01 1.25
N LYS A 77 -1.83 2.34 0.12
CA LYS A 77 -2.47 3.63 -0.08
C LYS A 77 -3.92 3.56 0.33
N ILE A 78 -4.37 4.60 1.01
CA ILE A 78 -5.79 4.80 1.26
C ILE A 78 -6.22 6.13 0.65
N VAL A 79 -7.17 6.09 -0.25
CA VAL A 79 -7.81 7.26 -0.86
C VAL A 79 -9.15 7.45 -0.19
N ILE A 80 -9.28 8.51 0.58
CA ILE A 80 -10.49 8.88 1.28
C ILE A 80 -11.19 9.96 0.47
N VAL A 81 -12.40 9.68 0.02
CA VAL A 81 -13.26 10.61 -0.69
C VAL A 81 -14.24 11.22 0.30
N GLY A 82 -14.03 12.51 0.60
CA GLY A 82 -14.79 13.24 1.62
C GLY A 82 -13.98 13.58 2.86
N ALA A 83 -13.70 14.86 3.03
CA ALA A 83 -13.01 15.42 4.20
C ALA A 83 -14.00 15.64 5.38
N VAL A 84 -14.86 14.68 5.63
CA VAL A 84 -15.89 14.70 6.69
C VAL A 84 -15.31 14.34 8.05
N HIS A 85 -16.12 14.44 9.10
CA HIS A 85 -15.63 14.22 10.48
C HIS A 85 -15.05 12.82 10.71
N ILE A 86 -15.71 11.78 10.20
CA ILE A 86 -15.25 10.39 10.33
C ILE A 86 -13.88 10.15 9.66
N ALA A 87 -13.56 10.92 8.63
CA ALA A 87 -12.26 10.82 7.96
C ALA A 87 -11.08 11.10 8.92
N GLN A 88 -11.25 11.97 9.92
CA GLN A 88 -10.21 12.28 10.89
C GLN A 88 -9.83 11.07 11.74
N TYR A 89 -10.81 10.29 12.17
CA TYR A 89 -10.58 9.06 12.94
C TYR A 89 -9.94 7.97 12.06
N LEU A 90 -10.45 7.79 10.85
CA LEU A 90 -9.89 6.83 9.89
C LEU A 90 -8.42 7.12 9.57
N ILE A 91 -8.07 8.40 9.43
CA ILE A 91 -6.70 8.84 9.20
C ILE A 91 -5.78 8.48 10.37
N ASN A 92 -6.23 8.65 11.60
CA ASN A 92 -5.43 8.30 12.77
C ASN A 92 -5.09 6.81 12.80
N PHE A 93 -6.06 5.95 12.49
CA PHE A 93 -5.81 4.50 12.35
C PHE A 93 -4.89 4.20 11.17
N ALA A 94 -5.11 4.82 10.01
CA ALA A 94 -4.28 4.60 8.83
C ALA A 94 -2.82 5.07 9.04
N LYS A 95 -2.61 6.18 9.77
CA LYS A 95 -1.28 6.66 10.16
C LYS A 95 -0.55 5.65 11.07
N SER A 96 -1.24 5.07 12.05
CA SER A 96 -0.63 4.08 12.95
C SER A 96 -0.19 2.80 12.22
N LEU A 97 -0.78 2.54 11.06
CA LEU A 97 -0.42 1.43 10.17
C LEU A 97 0.56 1.83 9.05
N ASN A 98 1.10 3.04 9.09
CA ASN A 98 2.01 3.60 8.08
C ASN A 98 1.43 3.59 6.66
N PHE A 99 0.13 3.83 6.49
CA PHE A 99 -0.49 3.96 5.19
C PHE A 99 -0.14 5.30 4.53
N GLU A 100 -0.02 5.31 3.21
CA GLU A 100 0.06 6.54 2.42
C GLU A 100 -1.37 7.06 2.21
N ILE A 101 -1.69 8.24 2.78
CA ILE A 101 -3.06 8.74 2.89
C ILE A 101 -3.28 9.89 1.92
N PHE A 102 -4.36 9.81 1.12
CA PHE A 102 -4.86 10.87 0.27
C PHE A 102 -6.30 11.19 0.65
N ILE A 103 -6.63 12.48 0.69
CA ILE A 103 -8.01 12.95 0.85
C ILE A 103 -8.41 13.71 -0.40
N ILE A 104 -9.54 13.36 -0.96
CA ILE A 104 -10.17 14.04 -2.08
C ILE A 104 -11.47 14.65 -1.59
N ASP A 105 -11.60 15.98 -1.71
CA ASP A 105 -12.87 16.67 -1.48
C ASP A 105 -12.89 17.99 -2.26
N PRO A 106 -13.81 18.20 -3.21
CA PRO A 106 -13.91 19.44 -3.98
C PRO A 106 -14.30 20.64 -3.13
N ARG A 107 -14.84 20.39 -1.94
CA ARG A 107 -15.30 21.44 -1.01
C ARG A 107 -14.13 21.88 -0.13
N GLY A 108 -13.37 22.89 -0.57
CA GLY A 108 -12.15 23.37 0.09
C GLY A 108 -12.28 23.71 1.57
N TYR A 109 -13.49 24.13 2.04
CA TYR A 109 -13.75 24.39 3.44
C TYR A 109 -13.59 23.12 4.32
N PHE A 110 -13.99 21.96 3.82
CA PHE A 110 -13.84 20.69 4.54
C PHE A 110 -12.40 20.17 4.47
N ALA A 111 -11.77 20.24 3.29
CA ALA A 111 -10.43 19.73 3.03
C ALA A 111 -9.36 20.81 3.30
N SER A 112 -9.18 21.18 4.55
CA SER A 112 -8.19 22.18 4.96
C SER A 112 -7.00 21.56 5.70
N LYS A 113 -5.81 22.17 5.53
CA LYS A 113 -4.60 21.75 6.26
C LYS A 113 -4.72 21.85 7.78
N GLN A 114 -5.59 22.74 8.27
CA GLN A 114 -5.86 22.87 9.70
C GLN A 114 -6.54 21.62 10.25
N ARG A 115 -7.47 21.03 9.49
CA ARG A 115 -8.19 19.81 9.90
C ARG A 115 -7.40 18.54 9.64
N PHE A 116 -6.56 18.54 8.61
CA PHE A 116 -5.79 17.39 8.14
C PHE A 116 -4.32 17.75 7.96
N PRO A 117 -3.59 18.01 9.06
CA PRO A 117 -2.17 18.34 8.98
C PRO A 117 -1.39 17.13 8.41
N GLU A 118 -0.38 17.42 7.59
CA GLU A 118 0.55 16.44 7.00
C GLU A 118 -0.10 15.42 6.03
N ILE A 119 -1.38 15.58 5.70
CA ILE A 119 -2.07 14.71 4.75
C ILE A 119 -2.02 15.32 3.35
N LYS A 120 -1.94 14.46 2.33
CA LYS A 120 -2.04 14.86 0.94
C LYS A 120 -3.50 15.18 0.61
N LEU A 121 -3.84 16.46 0.59
CA LEU A 121 -5.18 16.97 0.27
C LEU A 121 -5.26 17.32 -1.21
N ILE A 122 -6.30 16.86 -1.90
CA ILE A 122 -6.58 17.17 -3.30
C ILE A 122 -7.98 17.79 -3.38
N ASN A 123 -8.03 19.12 -3.48
CA ASN A 123 -9.28 19.89 -3.52
C ASN A 123 -9.82 19.96 -4.96
N LYS A 124 -10.09 18.79 -5.53
CA LYS A 124 -10.62 18.60 -6.89
C LYS A 124 -11.75 17.59 -6.87
N TRP A 125 -12.54 17.59 -7.94
CA TRP A 125 -13.53 16.54 -8.15
C TRP A 125 -12.85 15.17 -8.29
N PRO A 126 -13.45 14.08 -7.80
CA PRO A 126 -12.82 12.76 -7.79
C PRO A 126 -12.32 12.29 -9.15
N LYS A 127 -13.07 12.58 -10.22
CA LYS A 127 -12.68 12.22 -11.60
C LYS A 127 -11.35 12.84 -12.03
N GLU A 128 -11.01 14.02 -11.52
CA GLU A 128 -9.75 14.73 -11.81
C GLU A 128 -8.67 14.31 -10.80
N ALA A 129 -9.02 14.32 -9.53
CA ALA A 129 -8.10 14.00 -8.43
C ALA A 129 -7.50 12.60 -8.56
N LEU A 130 -8.30 11.59 -8.94
CA LEU A 130 -7.85 10.22 -9.08
C LEU A 130 -6.86 10.00 -10.23
N LYS A 131 -6.81 10.91 -11.21
CA LYS A 131 -5.78 10.88 -12.27
C LYS A 131 -4.40 11.30 -11.77
N GLU A 132 -4.34 12.07 -10.68
CA GLU A 132 -3.10 12.55 -10.07
C GLU A 132 -2.50 11.51 -9.10
N ILE A 133 -3.30 10.54 -8.67
CA ILE A 133 -2.88 9.49 -7.76
C ILE A 133 -2.51 8.25 -8.56
N LYS A 134 -1.26 7.82 -8.47
CA LYS A 134 -0.86 6.52 -9.03
C LYS A 134 -1.48 5.40 -8.19
N THR A 135 -2.64 4.91 -8.62
CA THR A 135 -3.37 3.81 -7.99
C THR A 135 -2.88 2.45 -8.48
N ASP A 136 -2.98 1.42 -7.66
CA ASP A 136 -2.59 0.05 -7.97
C ASP A 136 -3.32 -0.94 -7.02
N LYS A 137 -3.00 -2.23 -7.17
CA LYS A 137 -3.54 -3.31 -6.31
C LYS A 137 -3.20 -3.20 -4.81
N ASN A 138 -2.43 -2.19 -4.38
CA ASN A 138 -2.19 -1.87 -2.97
C ASN A 138 -2.94 -0.59 -2.56
N THR A 139 -3.93 -0.17 -3.33
CA THR A 139 -4.73 1.03 -3.07
C THR A 139 -6.12 0.66 -2.61
N ALA A 140 -6.55 1.20 -1.47
CA ALA A 140 -7.92 1.18 -0.97
C ALA A 140 -8.63 2.50 -1.29
N LEU A 141 -9.92 2.47 -1.56
CA LEU A 141 -10.78 3.66 -1.67
C LEU A 141 -11.91 3.57 -0.65
N VAL A 142 -12.16 4.70 0.03
CA VAL A 142 -13.28 4.83 0.99
C VAL A 142 -14.06 6.11 0.67
N ALA A 143 -15.32 5.98 0.27
CA ALA A 143 -16.24 7.09 0.00
C ALA A 143 -17.09 7.39 1.22
N LEU A 144 -17.05 8.62 1.71
CA LEU A 144 -17.60 9.03 3.01
C LEU A 144 -18.56 10.22 2.92
N THR A 145 -18.81 10.79 1.73
CA THR A 145 -19.55 12.06 1.65
C THR A 145 -21.08 11.91 1.71
N HIS A 146 -21.61 10.78 1.32
CA HIS A 146 -23.03 10.54 1.05
C HIS A 146 -23.60 11.43 -0.09
N ASP A 147 -22.74 12.14 -0.82
CA ASP A 147 -23.14 12.92 -1.99
C ASP A 147 -22.84 12.12 -3.26
N PRO A 148 -23.87 11.65 -4.01
CA PRO A 148 -23.66 10.85 -5.21
C PRO A 148 -22.81 11.57 -6.26
N LYS A 149 -22.84 12.91 -6.30
CA LYS A 149 -22.00 13.68 -7.24
C LYS A 149 -20.51 13.54 -6.96
N ILE A 150 -20.15 13.25 -5.71
CA ILE A 150 -18.77 13.07 -5.27
C ILE A 150 -18.44 11.56 -5.20
N ASP A 151 -19.29 10.78 -4.53
CA ASP A 151 -19.00 9.37 -4.26
C ASP A 151 -19.10 8.49 -5.52
N ASP A 152 -20.14 8.66 -6.37
CA ASP A 152 -20.34 7.80 -7.54
C ASP A 152 -19.19 7.84 -8.55
N PRO A 153 -18.64 9.02 -8.95
CA PRO A 153 -17.48 9.05 -9.85
C PRO A 153 -16.25 8.38 -9.27
N ALA A 154 -16.04 8.46 -7.94
CA ALA A 154 -14.93 7.81 -7.27
C ALA A 154 -15.09 6.29 -7.23
N LEU A 155 -16.28 5.82 -6.89
CA LEU A 155 -16.62 4.39 -6.86
C LEU A 155 -16.53 3.77 -8.25
N GLN A 156 -17.08 4.44 -9.29
CA GLN A 156 -16.98 3.99 -10.67
C GLN A 156 -15.53 3.89 -11.14
N HIS A 157 -14.68 4.85 -10.76
CA HIS A 157 -13.26 4.79 -11.07
C HIS A 157 -12.61 3.59 -10.38
N ALA A 158 -12.85 3.39 -9.09
CA ALA A 158 -12.25 2.30 -8.33
C ALA A 158 -12.68 0.92 -8.84
N LEU A 159 -13.95 0.74 -9.20
CA LEU A 159 -14.48 -0.51 -9.77
C LEU A 159 -13.88 -0.86 -11.14
N ARG A 160 -13.41 0.13 -11.91
CA ARG A 160 -12.77 -0.07 -13.22
C ARG A 160 -11.26 -0.24 -13.13
N ASN A 161 -10.68 -0.04 -11.96
CA ASN A 161 -9.24 -0.09 -11.73
C ASN A 161 -8.91 -1.09 -10.62
N ASN A 162 -7.63 -1.46 -10.50
CA ASN A 162 -7.17 -2.50 -9.59
C ASN A 162 -7.03 -1.98 -8.15
N PHE A 163 -8.13 -1.62 -7.50
CA PHE A 163 -8.16 -1.38 -6.06
C PHE A 163 -8.40 -2.69 -5.32
N PHE A 164 -7.66 -2.94 -4.23
CA PHE A 164 -7.88 -4.17 -3.45
C PHE A 164 -9.06 -4.07 -2.47
N TYR A 165 -9.49 -2.84 -2.15
CA TYR A 165 -10.63 -2.57 -1.29
C TYR A 165 -11.37 -1.34 -1.76
N ILE A 166 -12.69 -1.42 -1.79
CA ILE A 166 -13.60 -0.33 -2.10
C ILE A 166 -14.70 -0.34 -1.06
N GLY A 167 -14.78 0.72 -0.25
CA GLY A 167 -15.80 0.91 0.77
C GLY A 167 -16.58 2.20 0.54
N ALA A 168 -17.89 2.17 0.79
CA ALA A 168 -18.72 3.35 0.78
C ALA A 168 -19.61 3.37 2.01
N LEU A 169 -19.74 4.53 2.63
CA LEU A 169 -20.79 4.76 3.60
C LEU A 169 -22.11 4.98 2.86
N GLY A 170 -23.12 4.25 3.25
CA GLY A 170 -24.47 4.38 2.72
C GLY A 170 -25.50 4.31 3.82
N SER A 171 -26.69 4.83 3.56
CA SER A 171 -27.86 4.62 4.39
C SER A 171 -28.73 3.50 3.79
N LYS A 172 -29.67 2.96 4.57
CA LYS A 172 -30.65 1.98 4.05
C LYS A 172 -31.52 2.51 2.89
N LYS A 173 -31.45 3.83 2.61
CA LYS A 173 -32.18 4.51 1.54
C LYS A 173 -31.30 4.83 0.32
N THR A 174 -30.00 4.52 0.39
CA THR A 174 -29.05 4.76 -0.72
C THR A 174 -28.71 3.40 -1.35
#